data_ecc62636eb1479c239011bb7a0b59df8
#
_entry.id   ecc62636eb1479c239011bb7a0b59df8
#
_cell.length_a   1.000
_cell.length_b   1.000
_cell.length_c   1.000
_cell.angle_alpha   90.00
_cell.angle_beta   90.00
_cell.angle_gamma   90.00
#
_symmetry.space_group_name_H-M   'P 1'
#
loop_
_entity.id
_entity.type
_entity.pdbx_description
1 polymer ?
#
loop_
_entity_poly.entity_id
_entity_poly.type
_entity_poly.pdbx_seq_one_letter_code
_entity_poly.pdbx_strand_id
1 'polypeptide(L)'
;MPLTTTETRSRTEDATDVPWNVVVHNDPVNLMSYVTRVFQKVFGYSQERAETHMREVHELGRSIVWTGLRERAEAYVQQLHGYLLLATVEKS
;
A
#
# COMPACT_ATOMS: atom_id res chain seq x y z
N MET A 1 -25.22 12.40 23.38
CA MET A 1 -25.56 12.10 21.98
C MET A 1 -24.77 12.90 20.98
N PRO A 2 -24.81 14.22 21.04
CA PRO A 2 -24.09 15.00 20.03
C PRO A 2 -22.60 14.71 19.98
N LEU A 3 -21.99 14.48 21.12
CA LEU A 3 -20.55 14.22 21.16
C LEU A 3 -20.19 12.94 20.43
N THR A 4 -20.96 11.88 20.69
CA THR A 4 -20.69 10.60 20.05
C THR A 4 -20.87 10.72 18.55
N THR A 5 -21.93 11.39 18.14
CA THR A 5 -22.19 11.59 16.72
C THR A 5 -21.05 12.36 16.06
N THR A 6 -20.56 13.39 16.74
CA THR A 6 -19.47 14.21 16.19
C THR A 6 -18.21 13.40 16.02
N GLU A 7 -17.86 12.59 17.01
CA GLU A 7 -16.66 11.77 16.90
C GLU A 7 -16.78 10.77 15.76
N THR A 8 -17.94 10.14 15.66
CA THR A 8 -18.16 9.17 14.60
C THR A 8 -18.03 9.83 13.23
N ARG A 9 -18.59 11.03 13.11
CA ARG A 9 -18.53 11.74 11.84
C ARG A 9 -17.09 12.08 11.47
N SER A 10 -16.30 12.54 12.44
CA SER A 10 -14.91 12.89 12.17
C SER A 10 -14.13 11.69 11.66
N ARG A 11 -14.29 10.54 12.32
CA ARG A 11 -13.59 9.34 11.90
C ARG A 11 -14.07 8.87 10.53
N THR A 12 -15.36 9.01 10.28
CA THR A 12 -15.92 8.64 8.99
C THR A 12 -15.33 9.51 7.88
N GLU A 13 -15.20 10.79 8.14
CA GLU A 13 -14.61 11.70 7.17
C GLU A 13 -13.17 11.31 6.86
N ASP A 14 -12.38 11.03 7.88
CA ASP A 14 -11.00 10.60 7.68
C ASP A 14 -10.94 9.32 6.87
N ALA A 15 -11.87 8.42 7.12
CA ALA A 15 -11.84 7.12 6.46
C ALA A 15 -12.34 7.17 5.03
N THR A 16 -13.27 8.08 4.74
CA THR A 16 -13.96 8.05 3.44
C THR A 16 -13.55 9.17 2.50
N ASP A 17 -13.12 10.30 3.05
CA ASP A 17 -12.87 11.48 2.22
C ASP A 17 -11.51 11.46 1.55
N VAL A 18 -10.54 10.76 2.13
CA VAL A 18 -9.18 10.78 1.63
C VAL A 18 -8.63 9.37 1.63
N PRO A 19 -8.72 8.68 0.49
CA PRO A 19 -8.06 7.39 0.39
C PRO A 19 -6.55 7.56 0.43
N TRP A 20 -5.87 6.51 0.88
CA TRP A 20 -4.43 6.51 1.02
C TRP A 20 -3.84 5.40 0.18
N ASN A 21 -2.72 5.70 -0.44
CA ASN A 21 -2.03 4.77 -1.32
C ASN A 21 -0.85 4.14 -0.61
N VAL A 22 -0.69 2.85 -0.84
CA VAL A 22 0.56 2.17 -0.49
C VAL A 22 1.43 2.21 -1.74
N VAL A 23 2.57 2.85 -1.64
CA VAL A 23 3.49 3.02 -2.77
C VAL A 23 4.76 2.26 -2.49
N VAL A 24 5.16 1.41 -3.44
CA VAL A 24 6.43 0.71 -3.36
C VAL A 24 7.40 1.37 -4.33
N HIS A 25 8.59 1.65 -3.86
CA HIS A 25 9.61 2.37 -4.61
C HIS A 25 10.70 1.42 -5.07
N ASN A 26 11.32 1.75 -6.18
CA ASN A 26 12.38 0.92 -6.73
C ASN A 26 13.55 0.83 -5.76
N ASP A 27 14.04 -0.38 -5.58
CA ASP A 27 15.17 -0.67 -4.73
C ASP A 27 16.08 -1.61 -5.51
N PRO A 28 17.27 -1.15 -5.91
CA PRO A 28 18.15 -1.99 -6.74
C PRO A 28 18.66 -3.23 -6.03
N VAL A 29 18.48 -3.32 -4.72
CA VAL A 29 18.96 -4.47 -3.95
C VAL A 29 18.07 -5.69 -4.13
N ASN A 30 16.77 -5.48 -4.25
CA ASN A 30 15.81 -6.59 -4.29
C ASN A 30 15.65 -7.13 -5.71
N LEU A 31 15.63 -8.46 -5.84
CA LEU A 31 15.37 -9.11 -7.12
C LEU A 31 13.91 -8.93 -7.52
N MET A 32 13.66 -8.78 -8.81
CA MET A 32 12.32 -8.59 -9.33
C MET A 32 11.40 -9.77 -8.97
N SER A 33 11.90 -11.00 -9.08
CA SER A 33 11.09 -12.17 -8.73
C SER A 33 10.72 -12.19 -7.26
N TYR A 34 11.59 -11.70 -6.40
CA TYR A 34 11.32 -11.58 -4.98
C TYR A 34 10.20 -10.58 -4.74
N VAL A 35 10.28 -9.42 -5.39
CA VAL A 35 9.27 -8.38 -5.24
C VAL A 35 7.89 -8.89 -5.66
N THR A 36 7.83 -9.60 -6.80
CA THR A 36 6.59 -10.22 -7.26
C THR A 36 6.01 -11.13 -6.20
N ARG A 37 6.86 -11.98 -5.61
CA ARG A 37 6.42 -12.94 -4.61
C ARG A 37 5.91 -12.25 -3.35
N VAL A 38 6.56 -11.16 -2.95
CA VAL A 38 6.12 -10.41 -1.78
C VAL A 38 4.73 -9.82 -2.02
N PHE A 39 4.48 -9.27 -3.21
CA PHE A 39 3.16 -8.74 -3.52
C PHE A 39 2.08 -9.81 -3.46
N GLN A 40 2.39 -11.00 -3.93
CA GLN A 40 1.45 -12.11 -3.81
C GLN A 40 1.20 -12.48 -2.35
N LYS A 41 2.25 -12.49 -1.56
CA LYS A 41 2.15 -12.90 -0.17
C LYS A 41 1.41 -11.89 0.69
N VAL A 42 1.69 -10.61 0.50
CA VAL A 42 1.11 -9.55 1.34
C VAL A 42 -0.33 -9.25 0.92
N PHE A 43 -0.59 -9.16 -0.38
CA PHE A 43 -1.89 -8.71 -0.86
C PHE A 43 -2.76 -9.84 -1.39
N GLY A 44 -2.21 -11.02 -1.59
CA GLY A 44 -2.95 -12.12 -2.18
C GLY A 44 -3.21 -11.93 -3.67
N TYR A 45 -2.40 -11.14 -4.33
CA TYR A 45 -2.58 -10.87 -5.76
C TYR A 45 -2.19 -12.07 -6.60
N SER A 46 -2.82 -12.16 -7.78
CA SER A 46 -2.40 -13.15 -8.77
C SER A 46 -0.98 -12.87 -9.21
N GLN A 47 -0.34 -13.87 -9.80
CA GLN A 47 1.00 -13.67 -10.33
C GLN A 47 1.01 -12.56 -11.37
N GLU A 48 0.01 -12.55 -12.24
CA GLU A 48 -0.09 -11.54 -13.29
C GLU A 48 -0.16 -10.13 -12.71
N ARG A 49 -1.03 -9.93 -11.71
CA ARG A 49 -1.17 -8.62 -11.11
C ARG A 49 0.08 -8.21 -10.35
N ALA A 50 0.66 -9.16 -9.62
CA ALA A 50 1.89 -8.90 -8.87
C ALA A 50 3.02 -8.52 -9.80
N GLU A 51 3.12 -9.19 -10.95
CA GLU A 51 4.15 -8.86 -11.94
C GLU A 51 3.94 -7.49 -12.55
N THR A 52 2.69 -7.11 -12.76
CA THR A 52 2.39 -5.76 -13.29
C THR A 52 2.93 -4.69 -12.34
N HIS A 53 2.64 -4.84 -11.04
CA HIS A 53 3.14 -3.88 -10.06
C HIS A 53 4.66 -3.92 -9.96
N MET A 54 5.25 -5.11 -10.03
CA MET A 54 6.69 -5.25 -9.99
C MET A 54 7.33 -4.52 -11.17
N ARG A 55 6.77 -4.67 -12.37
CA ARG A 55 7.30 -3.97 -13.53
C ARG A 55 7.17 -2.46 -13.39
N GLU A 56 6.07 -1.98 -12.82
CA GLU A 56 5.91 -0.56 -12.58
C GLU A 56 6.98 -0.03 -11.63
N VAL A 57 7.24 -0.77 -10.56
CA VAL A 57 8.30 -0.38 -9.63
C VAL A 57 9.64 -0.31 -10.35
N HIS A 58 9.93 -1.32 -11.16
CA HIS A 58 11.23 -1.42 -11.83
C HIS A 58 11.38 -0.38 -12.96
N GLU A 59 10.34 -0.20 -13.77
CA GLU A 59 10.43 0.63 -14.96
C GLU A 59 10.09 2.08 -14.71
N LEU A 60 9.13 2.33 -13.82
CA LEU A 60 8.66 3.70 -13.53
C LEU A 60 9.21 4.25 -12.23
N GLY A 61 9.89 3.42 -11.46
CA GLY A 61 10.47 3.84 -10.19
C GLY A 61 9.54 3.67 -9.01
N ARG A 62 8.25 3.45 -9.24
CA ARG A 62 7.29 3.28 -8.14
C ARG A 62 5.99 2.68 -8.67
N SER A 63 5.23 2.09 -7.78
CA SER A 63 3.90 1.58 -8.12
C SER A 63 2.97 1.78 -6.94
N ILE A 64 1.74 2.21 -7.23
CA ILE A 64 0.68 2.24 -6.21
C ILE A 64 0.10 0.84 -6.16
N VAL A 65 0.46 0.08 -5.13
CA VAL A 65 0.10 -1.33 -5.06
C VAL A 65 -1.22 -1.57 -4.33
N TRP A 66 -1.71 -0.59 -3.58
CA TRP A 66 -2.96 -0.73 -2.85
C TRP A 66 -3.49 0.64 -2.47
N THR A 67 -4.81 0.79 -2.40
CA THR A 67 -5.45 2.04 -2.02
C THR A 67 -6.62 1.72 -1.09
N GLY A 68 -6.77 2.53 -0.06
CA GLY A 68 -7.88 2.36 0.87
C GLY A 68 -7.70 3.20 2.11
N LEU A 69 -8.23 2.72 3.22
CA LEU A 69 -8.18 3.43 4.49
C LEU A 69 -6.75 3.59 4.97
N ARG A 70 -6.46 4.73 5.57
CA ARG A 70 -5.12 5.05 6.03
C ARG A 70 -4.57 3.99 6.98
N GLU A 71 -5.38 3.54 7.93
CA GLU A 71 -4.94 2.59 8.93
C GLU A 71 -4.47 1.28 8.28
N ARG A 72 -5.23 0.81 7.30
CA ARG A 72 -4.83 -0.41 6.59
C ARG A 72 -3.62 -0.18 5.70
N ALA A 73 -3.54 1.00 5.09
CA ALA A 73 -2.39 1.35 4.27
C ALA A 73 -1.11 1.30 5.11
N GLU A 74 -1.17 1.87 6.32
CA GLU A 74 -0.01 1.87 7.21
C GLU A 74 0.36 0.45 7.62
N ALA A 75 -0.63 -0.40 7.86
CA ALA A 75 -0.36 -1.79 8.21
C ALA A 75 0.35 -2.53 7.06
N TYR A 76 -0.10 -2.29 5.83
CA TYR A 76 0.56 -2.91 4.69
C TYR A 76 2.00 -2.41 4.52
N VAL A 77 2.22 -1.12 4.73
CA VAL A 77 3.57 -0.58 4.63
C VAL A 77 4.49 -1.25 5.66
N GLN A 78 3.99 -1.47 6.87
CA GLN A 78 4.78 -2.17 7.89
C GLN A 78 5.10 -3.60 7.46
N GLN A 79 4.15 -4.29 6.85
CA GLN A 79 4.42 -5.64 6.35
C GLN A 79 5.47 -5.62 5.25
N LEU A 80 5.37 -4.66 4.33
CA LEU A 80 6.34 -4.56 3.25
C LEU A 80 7.73 -4.23 3.76
N HIS A 81 7.82 -3.38 4.80
CA HIS A 81 9.11 -3.12 5.45
C HIS A 81 9.68 -4.40 6.04
N GLY A 82 8.83 -5.26 6.60
CA GLY A 82 9.28 -6.54 7.13
C GLY A 82 9.88 -7.44 6.06
N TYR A 83 9.48 -7.25 4.81
CA TYR A 83 10.07 -7.95 3.68
C TYR A 83 11.19 -7.16 3.03
N LEU A 84 11.61 -6.06 3.65
CA LEU A 84 12.73 -5.24 3.21
C LEU A 84 12.46 -4.49 1.90
N LEU A 85 11.22 -4.18 1.62
CA LEU A 85 10.87 -3.34 0.49
C LEU A 85 10.76 -1.88 0.94
N LEU A 86 11.08 -0.97 0.05
CA LEU A 86 10.87 0.46 0.29
C LEU A 86 9.42 0.78 -0.01
N ALA A 87 8.66 1.12 1.02
CA ALA A 87 7.24 1.40 0.86
C ALA A 87 6.87 2.61 1.71
N THR A 88 5.94 3.41 1.19
CA THR A 88 5.44 4.59 1.89
C THR A 88 3.94 4.68 1.74
N VAL A 89 3.32 5.48 2.62
CA VAL A 89 1.91 5.80 2.54
C VAL A 89 1.79 7.20 1.99
N GLU A 90 0.95 7.38 0.97
CA GLU A 90 0.73 8.70 0.37
C GLU A 90 -0.76 8.98 0.27
N LYS A 91 -1.10 10.22 0.50
CA LYS A 91 -2.46 10.67 0.29
C LYS A 91 -2.79 10.62 -1.19
N SER A 92 -3.92 10.07 -1.48
CA SER A 92 -4.36 9.94 -2.85
C SER A 92 -4.80 11.28 -3.45
#